data_38e27f0be5df9a1a773c4a1bea06f191
#
_entry.id   38e27f0be5df9a1a773c4a1bea06f191
#
_cell.length_a   1.000
_cell.length_b   1.000
_cell.length_c   1.000
_cell.angle_alpha   90.00
_cell.angle_beta   90.00
_cell.angle_gamma   90.00
#
_symmetry.space_group_name_H-M   'P 1'
#
loop_
_entity.id
_entity.type
_entity.pdbx_description
1 polymer ?
#
loop_
_entity_poly.entity_id
_entity_poly.type
_entity_poly.pdbx_seq_one_letter_code
_entity_poly.pdbx_strand_id
1 'polypeptide(L)'
;MPIPVLAAAQCAIRDGDLEGNVALHLQFMQRAAELGVELLLFPELSLTGYEPSIASALALPRATPLLAPLQALAQQAGMTTIVGLPLRVPGRAKPQIAACTLHPDGAVTTYTKQYLHAGEEQFFSAGSGGELLSISGQAIALSVCADFAEPEHAANAASAGADVYAASVLIGEPGYPHDSVILQGYAQQHGMAVLMANHGGPTGGWAAAGRSAFWDELGQCVASTEGAGNRLLVISRGLKGWSGVSISEPDPGWPAPQLPQVRSAQSVENR
;
A
#
# COMPACT_ATOMS: atom_id res chain seq x y z
N MET A 1 -25.78 -0.78 4.30
CA MET A 1 -24.55 -1.48 4.69
C MET A 1 -23.60 -0.44 5.25
N PRO A 2 -22.77 -0.77 6.24
CA PRO A 2 -21.72 0.15 6.68
C PRO A 2 -20.84 0.48 5.48
N ILE A 3 -20.36 1.71 5.42
CA ILE A 3 -19.54 2.19 4.31
C ILE A 3 -18.11 2.20 4.83
N PRO A 4 -17.15 1.53 4.16
CA PRO A 4 -15.80 1.38 4.68
C PRO A 4 -15.06 2.72 4.75
N VAL A 5 -14.25 2.88 5.78
CA VAL A 5 -13.25 3.94 5.86
C VAL A 5 -11.95 3.41 5.22
N LEU A 6 -11.52 4.05 4.14
CA LEU A 6 -10.31 3.69 3.40
C LEU A 6 -9.21 4.69 3.70
N ALA A 7 -7.95 4.26 3.65
CA ALA A 7 -6.84 5.20 3.78
C ALA A 7 -5.66 4.83 2.89
N ALA A 8 -4.94 5.86 2.44
CA ALA A 8 -3.64 5.75 1.79
C ALA A 8 -2.56 6.35 2.71
N ALA A 9 -1.53 5.56 3.01
CA ALA A 9 -0.35 6.03 3.70
C ALA A 9 0.63 6.61 2.67
N GLN A 10 0.88 7.91 2.75
CA GLN A 10 2.00 8.53 2.07
C GLN A 10 3.16 8.57 3.04
N CYS A 11 4.18 7.73 2.85
CA CYS A 11 5.27 7.58 3.79
C CYS A 11 6.64 7.81 3.15
N ALA A 12 7.51 8.53 3.87
CA ALA A 12 8.92 8.72 3.52
C ALA A 12 9.70 7.56 4.13
N ILE A 13 9.85 6.49 3.37
CA ILE A 13 10.54 5.28 3.81
C ILE A 13 12.07 5.45 3.73
N ARG A 14 12.78 4.57 4.42
CA ARG A 14 14.24 4.50 4.40
C ARG A 14 14.68 3.33 3.54
N ASP A 15 15.50 3.61 2.55
CA ASP A 15 15.97 2.59 1.62
C ASP A 15 16.74 1.48 2.34
N GLY A 16 16.27 0.24 2.22
CA GLY A 16 16.87 -0.96 2.82
C GLY A 16 16.71 -1.11 4.34
N ASP A 17 16.15 -0.14 5.06
CA ASP A 17 15.97 -0.20 6.52
C ASP A 17 14.65 -0.89 6.89
N LEU A 18 14.65 -2.23 6.84
CA LEU A 18 13.46 -3.04 7.11
C LEU A 18 12.83 -2.79 8.48
N GLU A 19 13.65 -2.70 9.54
CA GLU A 19 13.16 -2.50 10.91
C GLU A 19 12.60 -1.09 11.10
N GLY A 20 13.29 -0.07 10.60
CA GLY A 20 12.83 1.31 10.64
C GLY A 20 11.53 1.50 9.84
N ASN A 21 11.41 0.84 8.69
CA ASN A 21 10.19 0.89 7.88
C ASN A 21 9.02 0.15 8.54
N VAL A 22 9.26 -1.00 9.20
CA VAL A 22 8.21 -1.67 10.01
C VAL A 22 7.74 -0.75 11.14
N ALA A 23 8.65 -0.08 11.83
CA ALA A 23 8.28 0.87 12.88
C ALA A 23 7.43 2.04 12.34
N LEU A 24 7.79 2.57 11.16
CA LEU A 24 7.00 3.60 10.48
C LEU A 24 5.61 3.08 10.08
N HIS A 25 5.52 1.87 9.53
CA HIS A 25 4.23 1.25 9.19
C HIS A 25 3.33 1.10 10.43
N LEU A 26 3.88 0.66 11.57
CA LEU A 26 3.12 0.56 12.83
C LEU A 26 2.55 1.91 13.27
N GLN A 27 3.29 3.01 13.10
CA GLN A 27 2.79 4.36 13.42
C GLN A 27 1.58 4.74 12.54
N PHE A 28 1.68 4.53 11.22
CA PHE A 28 0.56 4.77 10.31
C PHE A 28 -0.64 3.89 10.63
N MET A 29 -0.41 2.60 10.92
CA MET A 29 -1.46 1.66 11.28
C MET A 29 -2.16 2.04 12.59
N GLN A 30 -1.41 2.46 13.62
CA GLN A 30 -1.96 2.93 14.89
C GLN A 30 -2.86 4.15 14.66
N ARG A 31 -2.37 5.13 13.90
CA ARG A 31 -3.15 6.33 13.58
C ARG A 31 -4.39 6.01 12.76
N ALA A 32 -4.28 5.14 11.78
CA ALA A 32 -5.40 4.67 10.97
C ALA A 32 -6.46 3.96 11.83
N ALA A 33 -6.03 3.10 12.77
CA ALA A 33 -6.92 2.39 13.70
C ALA A 33 -7.71 3.35 14.59
N GLU A 34 -7.09 4.42 15.12
CA GLU A 34 -7.76 5.47 15.91
C GLU A 34 -8.86 6.19 15.12
N LEU A 35 -8.74 6.22 13.80
CA LEU A 35 -9.69 6.87 12.88
C LEU A 35 -10.72 5.90 12.30
N GLY A 36 -10.71 4.64 12.76
CA GLY A 36 -11.65 3.62 12.32
C GLY A 36 -11.44 3.16 10.88
N VAL A 37 -10.21 3.25 10.36
CA VAL A 37 -9.86 2.79 9.01
C VAL A 37 -10.02 1.27 8.92
N GLU A 38 -10.69 0.80 7.89
CA GLU A 38 -10.91 -0.62 7.61
C GLU A 38 -9.96 -1.17 6.55
N LEU A 39 -9.47 -0.32 5.63
CA LEU A 39 -8.43 -0.63 4.65
C LEU A 39 -7.36 0.45 4.66
N LEU A 40 -6.12 0.05 4.91
CA LEU A 40 -4.93 0.91 4.81
C LEU A 40 -4.01 0.41 3.71
N LEU A 41 -3.77 1.26 2.70
CA LEU A 41 -2.89 1.00 1.57
C LEU A 41 -1.55 1.74 1.74
N PHE A 42 -0.44 1.01 1.67
CA PHE A 42 0.91 1.57 1.59
C PHE A 42 1.44 1.60 0.15
N PRO A 43 2.48 2.41 -0.14
CA PRO A 43 3.10 2.48 -1.46
C PRO A 43 3.80 1.19 -1.90
N GLU A 44 4.13 1.12 -3.20
CA GLU A 44 4.95 0.05 -3.78
C GLU A 44 6.27 -0.11 -3.00
N LEU A 45 6.65 -1.38 -2.68
CA LEU A 45 7.88 -1.69 -1.96
C LEU A 45 8.08 -0.89 -0.65
N SER A 46 7.01 -0.54 0.03
CA SER A 46 7.03 0.35 1.20
C SER A 46 7.85 -0.19 2.39
N LEU A 47 8.07 -1.50 2.48
CA LEU A 47 8.92 -2.09 3.53
C LEU A 47 10.41 -2.01 3.26
N THR A 48 10.82 -1.87 1.99
CA THR A 48 12.23 -1.92 1.60
C THR A 48 12.76 -0.66 0.95
N GLY A 49 11.88 0.17 0.40
CA GLY A 49 12.23 1.14 -0.60
C GLY A 49 12.32 0.50 -2.00
N TYR A 50 12.31 1.37 -3.00
CA TYR A 50 12.47 0.97 -4.40
C TYR A 50 13.97 0.86 -4.72
N GLU A 51 14.58 -0.27 -4.32
CA GLU A 51 16.00 -0.54 -4.45
C GLU A 51 16.28 -1.76 -5.37
N PRO A 52 16.07 -1.63 -6.71
CA PRO A 52 16.14 -2.75 -7.64
C PRO A 52 17.49 -3.50 -7.58
N SER A 53 18.60 -2.77 -7.47
CA SER A 53 19.95 -3.34 -7.49
C SER A 53 20.22 -4.33 -6.34
N ILE A 54 19.55 -4.17 -5.21
CA ILE A 54 19.66 -5.03 -4.02
C ILE A 54 18.36 -5.78 -3.71
N ALA A 55 17.39 -5.76 -4.61
CA ALA A 55 16.07 -6.37 -4.41
C ALA A 55 16.15 -7.86 -4.05
N SER A 56 17.07 -8.61 -4.65
CA SER A 56 17.27 -10.03 -4.34
C SER A 56 17.77 -10.26 -2.90
N ALA A 57 18.59 -9.35 -2.36
CA ALA A 57 19.06 -9.40 -0.97
C ALA A 57 17.94 -9.02 0.02
N LEU A 58 17.09 -8.05 -0.35
CA LEU A 58 15.96 -7.59 0.44
C LEU A 58 14.72 -8.50 0.30
N ALA A 59 14.73 -9.47 -0.63
CA ALA A 59 13.58 -10.31 -0.90
C ALA A 59 13.21 -11.20 0.28
N LEU A 60 11.96 -11.10 0.70
CA LEU A 60 11.40 -11.81 1.84
C LEU A 60 10.56 -13.02 1.40
N PRO A 61 10.59 -14.13 2.14
CA PRO A 61 9.65 -15.21 1.91
C PRO A 61 8.22 -14.79 2.32
N ARG A 62 7.21 -15.43 1.75
CA ARG A 62 5.79 -15.15 2.07
C ARG A 62 5.51 -15.22 3.58
N ALA A 63 6.03 -16.23 4.26
CA ALA A 63 5.94 -16.39 5.70
C ALA A 63 7.18 -15.79 6.38
N THR A 64 7.29 -14.48 6.41
CA THR A 64 8.39 -13.77 7.08
C THR A 64 8.00 -13.29 8.47
N PRO A 65 8.82 -13.54 9.52
CA PRO A 65 8.56 -13.01 10.87
C PRO A 65 8.52 -11.47 10.93
N LEU A 66 9.11 -10.80 9.94
CA LEU A 66 9.11 -9.33 9.86
C LEU A 66 7.68 -8.75 9.83
N LEU A 67 6.74 -9.47 9.26
CA LEU A 67 5.34 -9.03 9.18
C LEU A 67 4.55 -9.27 10.47
N ALA A 68 5.07 -10.06 11.42
CA ALA A 68 4.34 -10.45 12.63
C ALA A 68 3.81 -9.27 13.46
N PRO A 69 4.57 -8.19 13.74
CA PRO A 69 4.05 -7.05 14.50
C PRO A 69 2.96 -6.29 13.72
N LEU A 70 3.08 -6.16 12.39
CA LEU A 70 2.07 -5.55 11.55
C LEU A 70 0.80 -6.39 11.52
N GLN A 71 0.95 -7.72 11.37
CA GLN A 71 -0.17 -8.66 11.40
C GLN A 71 -0.92 -8.62 12.73
N ALA A 72 -0.20 -8.57 13.85
CA ALA A 72 -0.80 -8.47 15.18
C ALA A 72 -1.64 -7.18 15.34
N LEU A 73 -1.13 -6.06 14.83
CA LEU A 73 -1.86 -4.79 14.86
C LEU A 73 -3.07 -4.79 13.91
N ALA A 74 -2.94 -5.37 12.72
CA ALA A 74 -4.06 -5.53 11.77
C ALA A 74 -5.22 -6.31 12.41
N GLN A 75 -4.91 -7.42 13.10
CA GLN A 75 -5.89 -8.22 13.85
C GLN A 75 -6.51 -7.43 15.01
N GLN A 76 -5.68 -6.78 15.83
CA GLN A 76 -6.15 -6.01 16.98
C GLN A 76 -7.08 -4.84 16.56
N ALA A 77 -6.76 -4.18 15.46
CA ALA A 77 -7.53 -3.04 14.94
C ALA A 77 -8.73 -3.45 14.08
N GLY A 78 -8.85 -4.72 13.70
CA GLY A 78 -9.87 -5.16 12.74
C GLY A 78 -9.67 -4.55 11.35
N MET A 79 -8.43 -4.19 10.97
CA MET A 79 -8.09 -3.43 9.79
C MET A 79 -7.32 -4.27 8.78
N THR A 80 -7.76 -4.29 7.54
CA THR A 80 -6.96 -4.84 6.42
C THR A 80 -5.86 -3.87 6.07
N THR A 81 -4.60 -4.36 6.08
CA THR A 81 -3.43 -3.53 5.77
C THR A 81 -2.65 -4.11 4.60
N ILE A 82 -2.33 -3.29 3.60
CA ILE A 82 -1.61 -3.70 2.39
C ILE A 82 -0.23 -3.06 2.39
N VAL A 83 0.82 -3.88 2.41
CA VAL A 83 2.22 -3.45 2.47
C VAL A 83 3.01 -3.96 1.27
N GLY A 84 3.93 -3.13 0.74
CA GLY A 84 4.77 -3.46 -0.41
C GLY A 84 6.11 -4.08 -0.02
N LEU A 85 6.51 -5.17 -0.69
CA LEU A 85 7.81 -5.81 -0.50
C LEU A 85 8.29 -6.59 -1.73
N PRO A 86 9.61 -6.81 -1.90
CA PRO A 86 10.12 -7.79 -2.85
C PRO A 86 9.89 -9.20 -2.30
N LEU A 87 9.07 -10.00 -3.01
CA LEU A 87 8.69 -11.34 -2.61
C LEU A 87 9.63 -12.38 -3.21
N ARG A 88 10.26 -13.20 -2.37
CA ARG A 88 11.01 -14.36 -2.81
C ARG A 88 10.06 -15.49 -3.22
N VAL A 89 10.16 -15.92 -4.46
CA VAL A 89 9.35 -17.01 -5.00
C VAL A 89 10.23 -18.26 -5.14
N PRO A 90 9.85 -19.39 -4.51
CA PRO A 90 10.60 -20.63 -4.66
C PRO A 90 10.77 -21.03 -6.13
N GLY A 91 11.99 -21.41 -6.50
CA GLY A 91 12.32 -21.83 -7.86
C GLY A 91 12.53 -20.69 -8.88
N ARG A 92 12.37 -19.43 -8.49
CA ARG A 92 12.67 -18.27 -9.34
C ARG A 92 13.98 -17.60 -8.91
N ALA A 93 14.79 -17.18 -9.90
CA ALA A 93 16.05 -16.49 -9.65
C ALA A 93 15.84 -15.04 -9.18
N LYS A 94 14.76 -14.40 -9.63
CA LYS A 94 14.43 -13.01 -9.32
C LYS A 94 13.18 -12.95 -8.44
N PRO A 95 13.11 -12.02 -7.47
CA PRO A 95 11.91 -11.78 -6.69
C PRO A 95 10.79 -11.19 -7.57
N GLN A 96 9.58 -11.16 -7.03
CA GLN A 96 8.46 -10.41 -7.57
C GLN A 96 8.19 -9.18 -6.71
N ILE A 97 7.72 -8.10 -7.31
CA ILE A 97 7.17 -6.96 -6.55
C ILE A 97 5.78 -7.37 -6.08
N ALA A 98 5.56 -7.31 -4.77
CA ALA A 98 4.33 -7.78 -4.18
C ALA A 98 3.67 -6.75 -3.27
N ALA A 99 2.34 -6.75 -3.26
CA ALA A 99 1.51 -6.14 -2.25
C ALA A 99 0.95 -7.27 -1.36
N CYS A 100 1.43 -7.34 -0.12
CA CYS A 100 0.97 -8.31 0.87
C CYS A 100 -0.18 -7.72 1.67
N THR A 101 -1.31 -8.40 1.67
CA THR A 101 -2.51 -8.04 2.44
C THR A 101 -2.51 -8.78 3.76
N LEU A 102 -2.47 -8.04 4.85
CA LEU A 102 -2.60 -8.51 6.22
C LEU A 102 -4.07 -8.38 6.62
N HIS A 103 -4.76 -9.51 6.74
CA HIS A 103 -6.18 -9.55 7.06
C HIS A 103 -6.43 -9.54 8.58
N PRO A 104 -7.56 -8.98 9.04
CA PRO A 104 -7.90 -8.94 10.46
C PRO A 104 -8.17 -10.33 11.08
N ASP A 105 -8.43 -11.35 10.28
CA ASP A 105 -8.59 -12.74 10.72
C ASP A 105 -7.26 -13.50 10.87
N GLY A 106 -6.13 -12.85 10.53
CA GLY A 106 -4.79 -13.44 10.58
C GLY A 106 -4.32 -14.05 9.27
N ALA A 107 -5.17 -14.11 8.25
CA ALA A 107 -4.74 -14.54 6.92
C ALA A 107 -3.78 -13.52 6.29
N VAL A 108 -2.88 -14.01 5.44
CA VAL A 108 -2.01 -13.17 4.59
C VAL A 108 -2.18 -13.60 3.15
N THR A 109 -2.70 -12.70 2.33
CA THR A 109 -2.79 -12.91 0.88
C THR A 109 -1.75 -12.05 0.16
N THR A 110 -1.52 -12.32 -1.12
CA THR A 110 -0.47 -11.64 -1.87
C THR A 110 -0.95 -11.37 -3.29
N TYR A 111 -0.85 -10.11 -3.67
CA TYR A 111 -0.90 -9.67 -5.05
C TYR A 111 0.53 -9.51 -5.57
N THR A 112 0.82 -9.89 -6.81
CA THR A 112 2.14 -9.72 -7.43
C THR A 112 2.02 -8.91 -8.71
N LYS A 113 2.84 -7.86 -8.84
CA LYS A 113 2.87 -6.91 -9.97
C LYS A 113 2.93 -7.65 -11.29
N GLN A 114 1.96 -7.40 -12.18
CA GLN A 114 1.80 -8.11 -13.44
C GLN A 114 2.67 -7.51 -14.54
N TYR A 115 2.73 -6.18 -14.59
CA TYR A 115 3.46 -5.43 -15.60
C TYR A 115 4.65 -4.72 -14.97
N LEU A 116 5.84 -5.01 -15.48
CA LEU A 116 7.07 -4.41 -15.00
C LEU A 116 7.33 -3.08 -15.72
N HIS A 117 7.78 -2.07 -14.98
CA HIS A 117 8.32 -0.85 -15.59
C HIS A 117 9.61 -1.18 -16.35
N ALA A 118 9.89 -0.44 -17.42
CA ALA A 118 11.08 -0.65 -18.25
C ALA A 118 12.37 -0.63 -17.39
N GLY A 119 13.14 -1.72 -17.46
CA GLY A 119 14.36 -1.95 -16.68
C GLY A 119 14.15 -2.80 -15.42
N GLU A 120 12.95 -2.90 -14.87
CA GLU A 120 12.65 -3.76 -13.72
C GLU A 120 12.88 -5.24 -14.03
N GLU A 121 12.72 -5.67 -15.27
CA GLU A 121 12.94 -7.03 -15.71
C GLU A 121 14.38 -7.53 -15.49
N GLN A 122 15.32 -6.63 -15.25
CA GLN A 122 16.69 -6.96 -14.88
C GLN A 122 16.77 -7.51 -13.45
N PHE A 123 15.88 -7.06 -12.56
CA PHE A 123 15.95 -7.31 -11.12
C PHE A 123 14.76 -8.13 -10.59
N PHE A 124 13.60 -8.02 -11.24
CA PHE A 124 12.34 -8.65 -10.84
C PHE A 124 11.81 -9.57 -11.94
N SER A 125 10.90 -10.45 -11.55
CA SER A 125 10.07 -11.22 -12.48
C SER A 125 8.62 -10.77 -12.36
N ALA A 126 7.92 -10.70 -13.50
CA ALA A 126 6.48 -10.41 -13.52
C ALA A 126 5.69 -11.43 -12.70
N GLY A 127 4.66 -10.93 -12.04
CA GLY A 127 3.72 -11.71 -11.25
C GLY A 127 2.45 -12.06 -12.02
N SER A 128 1.42 -12.49 -11.30
CA SER A 128 0.14 -12.92 -11.85
C SER A 128 -1.06 -12.17 -11.28
N GLY A 129 -0.83 -11.07 -10.55
CA GLY A 129 -1.90 -10.37 -9.86
C GLY A 129 -2.34 -11.05 -8.57
N GLY A 130 -3.61 -10.93 -8.26
CA GLY A 130 -4.27 -11.49 -7.08
C GLY A 130 -5.79 -11.38 -7.20
N GLU A 131 -6.50 -11.89 -6.20
CA GLU A 131 -7.95 -11.84 -6.13
C GLU A 131 -8.44 -10.47 -5.63
N LEU A 132 -9.72 -10.15 -5.88
CA LEU A 132 -10.37 -8.99 -5.27
C LEU A 132 -10.46 -9.18 -3.76
N LEU A 133 -10.24 -8.10 -3.01
CA LEU A 133 -10.48 -8.07 -1.57
C LEU A 133 -11.93 -7.63 -1.32
N SER A 134 -12.54 -8.14 -0.25
CA SER A 134 -13.87 -7.71 0.18
C SER A 134 -13.75 -6.93 1.49
N ILE A 135 -14.08 -5.64 1.47
CA ILE A 135 -14.02 -4.75 2.64
C ILE A 135 -15.41 -4.14 2.85
N SER A 136 -16.09 -4.54 3.90
CA SER A 136 -17.45 -4.07 4.25
C SER A 136 -18.44 -4.09 3.06
N GLY A 137 -18.31 -5.14 2.22
CA GLY A 137 -19.17 -5.35 1.05
C GLY A 137 -18.74 -4.61 -0.20
N GLN A 138 -17.61 -3.90 -0.20
CA GLN A 138 -16.97 -3.36 -1.40
C GLN A 138 -15.87 -4.28 -1.91
N ALA A 139 -15.80 -4.46 -3.21
CA ALA A 139 -14.77 -5.22 -3.92
C ALA A 139 -13.59 -4.29 -4.28
N ILE A 140 -12.39 -4.62 -3.79
CA ILE A 140 -11.19 -3.82 -3.97
C ILE A 140 -10.22 -4.57 -4.88
N ALA A 141 -9.88 -3.99 -6.03
CA ALA A 141 -8.82 -4.49 -6.89
C ALA A 141 -7.49 -3.82 -6.54
N LEU A 142 -6.42 -4.61 -6.45
CA LEU A 142 -5.07 -4.09 -6.23
C LEU A 142 -4.37 -3.83 -7.55
N SER A 143 -3.50 -2.82 -7.55
CA SER A 143 -2.59 -2.47 -8.63
C SER A 143 -1.25 -2.04 -8.04
N VAL A 144 -0.15 -2.44 -8.67
CA VAL A 144 1.19 -2.02 -8.25
C VAL A 144 1.88 -1.27 -9.38
N CYS A 145 1.98 0.03 -9.21
CA CYS A 145 2.70 0.98 -10.08
C CYS A 145 2.42 0.76 -11.57
N ALA A 146 3.36 0.25 -12.37
CA ALA A 146 3.22 0.06 -13.82
C ALA A 146 2.00 -0.78 -14.26
N ASP A 147 1.34 -1.49 -13.36
CA ASP A 147 0.06 -2.15 -13.67
C ASP A 147 -0.99 -1.15 -14.15
N PHE A 148 -1.05 0.04 -13.57
CA PHE A 148 -2.02 1.07 -14.01
C PHE A 148 -1.66 1.70 -15.36
N ALA A 149 -0.42 1.58 -15.82
CA ALA A 149 -0.05 2.07 -17.15
C ALA A 149 -0.66 1.22 -18.28
N GLU A 150 -1.14 0.02 -17.95
CA GLU A 150 -1.79 -0.89 -18.90
C GLU A 150 -3.31 -0.77 -18.78
N PRO A 151 -4.02 -0.18 -19.75
CA PRO A 151 -5.47 0.04 -19.67
C PRO A 151 -6.28 -1.24 -19.44
N GLU A 152 -5.81 -2.38 -19.96
CA GLU A 152 -6.45 -3.67 -19.76
C GLU A 152 -6.48 -4.10 -18.30
N HIS A 153 -5.49 -3.68 -17.48
CA HIS A 153 -5.46 -4.01 -16.08
C HIS A 153 -6.66 -3.40 -15.32
N ALA A 154 -6.94 -2.11 -15.53
CA ALA A 154 -8.09 -1.44 -14.93
C ALA A 154 -9.42 -1.97 -15.50
N ALA A 155 -9.48 -2.25 -16.81
CA ALA A 155 -10.65 -2.85 -17.46
C ALA A 155 -10.98 -4.24 -16.91
N ASN A 156 -9.96 -5.07 -16.66
CA ASN A 156 -10.13 -6.39 -16.05
C ASN A 156 -10.62 -6.29 -14.61
N ALA A 157 -10.08 -5.36 -13.82
CA ALA A 157 -10.54 -5.09 -12.45
C ALA A 157 -12.04 -4.71 -12.43
N ALA A 158 -12.45 -3.77 -13.29
CA ALA A 158 -13.85 -3.36 -13.42
C ALA A 158 -14.76 -4.53 -13.88
N SER A 159 -14.30 -5.32 -14.85
CA SER A 159 -15.04 -6.49 -15.36
C SER A 159 -15.20 -7.58 -14.29
N ALA A 160 -14.27 -7.68 -13.36
CA ALA A 160 -14.35 -8.56 -12.21
C ALA A 160 -15.27 -8.02 -11.10
N GLY A 161 -15.81 -6.81 -11.26
CA GLY A 161 -16.75 -6.20 -10.32
C GLY A 161 -16.08 -5.39 -9.21
N ALA A 162 -14.89 -4.83 -9.43
CA ALA A 162 -14.26 -3.95 -8.46
C ALA A 162 -15.03 -2.63 -8.29
N ASP A 163 -15.29 -2.27 -7.03
CA ASP A 163 -15.84 -0.96 -6.65
C ASP A 163 -14.73 0.09 -6.48
N VAL A 164 -13.53 -0.37 -6.08
CA VAL A 164 -12.37 0.49 -5.83
C VAL A 164 -11.12 -0.13 -6.47
N TYR A 165 -10.36 0.68 -7.19
CA TYR A 165 -9.04 0.37 -7.70
C TYR A 165 -7.97 0.98 -6.78
N ALA A 166 -7.28 0.14 -6.03
CA ALA A 166 -6.31 0.55 -5.02
C ALA A 166 -4.88 0.44 -5.60
N ALA A 167 -4.31 1.57 -5.97
CA ALA A 167 -3.01 1.69 -6.63
C ALA A 167 -1.90 2.03 -5.63
N SER A 168 -0.98 1.09 -5.42
CA SER A 168 0.23 1.19 -4.62
C SER A 168 1.39 1.58 -5.55
N VAL A 169 1.90 2.83 -5.47
CA VAL A 169 2.74 3.37 -6.53
C VAL A 169 4.04 4.04 -6.04
N LEU A 170 5.00 4.20 -6.96
CA LEU A 170 6.09 5.17 -6.91
C LEU A 170 5.98 6.06 -8.15
N ILE A 171 5.37 7.22 -8.00
CA ILE A 171 5.26 8.23 -9.04
C ILE A 171 6.12 9.43 -8.67
N GLY A 172 7.10 9.74 -9.53
CA GLY A 172 7.97 10.89 -9.37
C GLY A 172 7.33 12.21 -9.84
N GLU A 173 7.91 13.33 -9.43
CA GLU A 173 7.43 14.68 -9.81
C GLU A 173 7.18 14.86 -11.31
N PRO A 174 8.09 14.43 -12.22
CA PRO A 174 7.87 14.64 -13.67
C PRO A 174 6.71 13.81 -14.23
N GLY A 175 6.46 12.59 -13.69
CA GLY A 175 5.41 11.69 -14.16
C GLY A 175 4.02 12.02 -13.61
N TYR A 176 3.95 12.65 -12.43
CA TYR A 176 2.70 12.82 -11.70
C TYR A 176 1.56 13.46 -12.50
N PRO A 177 1.77 14.54 -13.30
CA PRO A 177 0.68 15.14 -14.07
C PRO A 177 0.06 14.19 -15.08
N HIS A 178 0.86 13.32 -15.69
CA HIS A 178 0.40 12.33 -16.66
C HIS A 178 -0.31 11.15 -15.95
N ASP A 179 0.34 10.58 -14.95
CA ASP A 179 -0.11 9.35 -14.29
C ASP A 179 -1.38 9.57 -13.47
N SER A 180 -1.51 10.74 -12.83
CA SER A 180 -2.73 11.10 -12.11
C SER A 180 -3.95 11.24 -13.02
N VAL A 181 -3.76 11.72 -14.27
CA VAL A 181 -4.84 11.80 -15.26
C VAL A 181 -5.27 10.41 -15.73
N ILE A 182 -4.34 9.45 -15.87
CA ILE A 182 -4.67 8.06 -16.20
C ILE A 182 -5.55 7.46 -15.10
N LEU A 183 -5.12 7.56 -13.84
CA LEU A 183 -5.86 7.01 -12.70
C LEU A 183 -7.24 7.66 -12.54
N GLN A 184 -7.33 8.97 -12.67
CA GLN A 184 -8.59 9.71 -12.72
C GLN A 184 -9.49 9.23 -13.86
N GLY A 185 -8.89 9.02 -15.05
CA GLY A 185 -9.60 8.53 -16.23
C GLY A 185 -10.22 7.15 -16.02
N TYR A 186 -9.55 6.25 -15.31
CA TYR A 186 -10.10 4.94 -14.98
C TYR A 186 -11.32 5.03 -14.04
N ALA A 187 -11.29 5.94 -13.08
CA ALA A 187 -12.44 6.16 -12.22
C ALA A 187 -13.67 6.55 -13.05
N GLN A 188 -13.52 7.52 -13.93
CA GLN A 188 -14.60 8.01 -14.79
C GLN A 188 -15.03 6.96 -15.85
N GLN A 189 -14.08 6.29 -16.49
CA GLN A 189 -14.35 5.35 -17.58
C GLN A 189 -15.05 4.09 -17.11
N HIS A 190 -14.69 3.60 -15.91
CA HIS A 190 -15.17 2.32 -15.41
C HIS A 190 -16.20 2.45 -14.28
N GLY A 191 -16.49 3.68 -13.81
CA GLY A 191 -17.41 3.90 -12.69
C GLY A 191 -16.92 3.26 -11.38
N MET A 192 -15.60 3.19 -11.21
CA MET A 192 -14.89 2.53 -10.12
C MET A 192 -14.04 3.56 -9.40
N ALA A 193 -14.22 3.77 -8.09
CA ALA A 193 -13.38 4.73 -7.37
C ALA A 193 -11.88 4.33 -7.41
N VAL A 194 -10.98 5.30 -7.32
CA VAL A 194 -9.53 5.04 -7.34
C VAL A 194 -8.88 5.62 -6.08
N LEU A 195 -8.18 4.76 -5.34
CA LEU A 195 -7.33 5.13 -4.19
C LEU A 195 -5.88 4.94 -4.58
N MET A 196 -5.07 6.00 -4.52
CA MET A 196 -3.64 5.95 -4.83
C MET A 196 -2.81 6.26 -3.58
N ALA A 197 -1.91 5.34 -3.22
CA ALA A 197 -0.86 5.55 -2.21
C ALA A 197 0.50 5.71 -2.88
N ASN A 198 1.08 6.92 -2.80
CA ASN A 198 2.40 7.24 -3.33
C ASN A 198 3.41 7.45 -2.19
N HIS A 199 4.70 7.28 -2.50
CA HIS A 199 5.78 7.57 -1.56
C HIS A 199 5.80 9.04 -1.13
N GLY A 200 6.11 9.29 0.14
CA GLY A 200 6.23 10.63 0.71
C GLY A 200 7.66 11.19 0.70
N GLY A 201 8.63 10.42 0.22
CA GLY A 201 10.03 10.82 0.15
C GLY A 201 10.76 10.16 -1.01
N PRO A 202 12.01 10.54 -1.26
CA PRO A 202 12.82 9.94 -2.32
C PRO A 202 13.11 8.47 -1.99
N THR A 203 13.16 7.61 -3.02
CA THR A 203 13.56 6.22 -2.94
C THR A 203 14.05 5.74 -4.31
N GLY A 204 15.05 4.86 -4.36
CA GLY A 204 15.61 4.34 -5.60
C GLY A 204 16.15 5.41 -6.55
N GLY A 205 16.58 6.54 -6.02
CA GLY A 205 17.03 7.69 -6.83
C GLY A 205 15.89 8.53 -7.43
N TRP A 206 14.62 8.19 -7.17
CA TRP A 206 13.45 8.96 -7.63
C TRP A 206 13.00 9.96 -6.57
N ALA A 207 12.75 11.20 -6.99
CA ALA A 207 12.05 12.18 -6.16
C ALA A 207 10.54 11.91 -6.28
N ALA A 208 9.97 11.22 -5.29
CA ALA A 208 8.54 10.93 -5.27
C ALA A 208 7.72 12.23 -5.13
N ALA A 209 6.63 12.32 -5.89
CA ALA A 209 5.76 13.49 -5.89
C ALA A 209 4.93 13.64 -4.61
N GLY A 210 4.80 12.58 -3.81
CA GLY A 210 3.75 12.52 -2.80
C GLY A 210 2.38 12.55 -3.46
N ARG A 211 1.51 13.46 -3.01
CA ARG A 211 0.18 13.72 -3.61
C ARG A 211 -0.67 12.46 -3.78
N SER A 212 -0.62 11.56 -2.78
CA SER A 212 -1.58 10.45 -2.70
C SER A 212 -2.99 11.00 -2.81
N ALA A 213 -3.88 10.31 -3.53
CA ALA A 213 -5.17 10.89 -3.89
C ALA A 213 -6.29 9.85 -3.94
N PHE A 214 -7.52 10.33 -3.87
CA PHE A 214 -8.72 9.54 -4.09
C PHE A 214 -9.65 10.25 -5.09
N TRP A 215 -10.05 9.51 -6.11
CA TRP A 215 -11.07 9.93 -7.08
C TRP A 215 -12.32 9.06 -6.90
N ASP A 216 -13.49 9.69 -6.91
CA ASP A 216 -14.78 8.98 -6.87
C ASP A 216 -15.09 8.32 -8.23
N GLU A 217 -16.22 7.62 -8.29
CA GLU A 217 -16.69 6.88 -9.47
C GLU A 217 -17.01 7.79 -10.68
N LEU A 218 -17.05 9.11 -10.47
CA LEU A 218 -17.21 10.12 -11.52
C LEU A 218 -15.88 10.75 -11.95
N GLY A 219 -14.75 10.32 -11.36
CA GLY A 219 -13.43 10.87 -11.60
C GLY A 219 -13.20 12.24 -10.91
N GLN A 220 -14.04 12.62 -9.94
CA GLN A 220 -13.82 13.83 -9.16
C GLN A 220 -12.77 13.56 -8.08
N CYS A 221 -11.73 14.39 -8.00
CA CYS A 221 -10.77 14.30 -6.92
C CYS A 221 -11.44 14.75 -5.62
N VAL A 222 -11.73 13.78 -4.75
CA VAL A 222 -12.38 14.01 -3.46
C VAL A 222 -11.41 14.59 -2.44
N ALA A 223 -10.18 14.05 -2.41
CA ALA A 223 -9.13 14.51 -1.55
C ALA A 223 -7.75 14.06 -2.07
N SER A 224 -6.73 14.84 -1.75
CA SER A 224 -5.32 14.49 -2.00
C SER A 224 -4.45 15.03 -0.89
N THR A 225 -3.26 14.42 -0.73
CA THR A 225 -2.21 14.96 0.12
C THR A 225 -1.44 16.05 -0.63
N GLU A 226 -0.79 16.95 0.12
CA GLU A 226 0.10 17.95 -0.47
C GLU A 226 1.53 17.40 -0.55
N GLY A 227 2.19 17.49 -1.69
CA GLY A 227 3.62 17.28 -1.90
C GLY A 227 4.24 16.08 -1.15
N ALA A 228 5.51 16.17 -0.84
CA ALA A 228 6.24 15.16 -0.08
C ALA A 228 5.96 15.25 1.44
N GLY A 229 6.43 14.24 2.20
CA GLY A 229 6.28 14.13 3.65
C GLY A 229 5.35 12.99 4.05
N ASN A 230 5.39 12.64 5.34
CA ASN A 230 4.50 11.63 5.92
C ASN A 230 3.08 12.20 6.06
N ARG A 231 2.12 11.55 5.44
CA ARG A 231 0.70 11.95 5.46
C ARG A 231 -0.20 10.72 5.43
N LEU A 232 -1.31 10.79 6.12
CA LEU A 232 -2.38 9.79 6.04
C LEU A 232 -3.58 10.43 5.34
N LEU A 233 -3.95 9.93 4.17
CA LEU A 233 -5.16 10.32 3.46
C LEU A 233 -6.28 9.38 3.90
N VAL A 234 -7.29 9.92 4.57
CA VAL A 234 -8.43 9.14 5.08
C VAL A 234 -9.67 9.51 4.30
N ILE A 235 -10.37 8.50 3.79
CA ILE A 235 -11.53 8.61 2.92
C ILE A 235 -12.71 7.89 3.56
N SER A 236 -13.83 8.56 3.63
CA SER A 236 -15.09 7.98 4.11
C SER A 236 -16.24 8.32 3.16
N ARG A 237 -17.28 7.49 3.18
CA ARG A 237 -18.48 7.73 2.38
C ARG A 237 -19.67 7.92 3.31
N GLY A 238 -20.29 9.08 3.26
CA GLY A 238 -21.51 9.41 4.01
C GLY A 238 -22.73 9.48 3.11
N LEU A 239 -23.86 9.95 3.66
CA LEU A 239 -25.10 10.14 2.91
C LEU A 239 -24.97 11.14 1.74
N LYS A 240 -23.99 12.04 1.80
CA LYS A 240 -23.73 13.05 0.76
C LYS A 240 -22.66 12.62 -0.27
N GLY A 241 -22.19 11.37 -0.23
CA GLY A 241 -21.11 10.85 -1.07
C GLY A 241 -19.78 10.75 -0.32
N TRP A 242 -18.69 10.66 -1.09
CA TRP A 242 -17.34 10.56 -0.57
C TRP A 242 -16.85 11.88 0.03
N SER A 243 -16.03 11.77 1.07
CA SER A 243 -15.29 12.87 1.69
C SER A 243 -13.92 12.38 2.14
N GLY A 244 -12.95 13.27 2.21
CA GLY A 244 -11.60 12.89 2.60
C GLY A 244 -10.86 14.00 3.35
N VAL A 245 -9.86 13.59 4.14
CA VAL A 245 -8.99 14.47 4.88
C VAL A 245 -7.54 13.98 4.79
N SER A 246 -6.61 14.91 4.62
CA SER A 246 -5.16 14.65 4.70
C SER A 246 -4.64 15.06 6.09
N ILE A 247 -4.00 14.13 6.77
CA ILE A 247 -3.42 14.35 8.10
C ILE A 247 -1.89 14.28 7.96
N SER A 248 -1.19 15.31 8.40
CA SER A 248 0.27 15.43 8.28
C SER A 248 0.97 15.05 9.58
N GLU A 249 2.19 14.53 9.50
CA GLU A 249 3.13 14.48 10.62
C GLU A 249 3.92 15.82 10.69
N PRO A 250 4.18 16.43 11.86
CA PRO A 250 3.68 16.03 13.17
C PRO A 250 2.28 16.60 13.46
N ASP A 251 1.30 15.72 13.58
CA ASP A 251 0.01 16.03 14.19
C ASP A 251 0.09 15.67 15.69
N PRO A 252 -0.49 16.41 16.63
CA PRO A 252 -0.51 16.06 18.06
C PRO A 252 -1.05 14.65 18.37
N GLY A 253 -1.83 14.07 17.46
CA GLY A 253 -2.32 12.69 17.52
C GLY A 253 -1.44 11.66 16.81
N TRP A 254 -0.30 12.05 16.22
CA TRP A 254 0.58 11.09 15.55
C TRP A 254 1.38 10.31 16.60
N PRO A 255 1.28 8.97 16.65
CA PRO A 255 1.91 8.20 17.71
C PRO A 255 3.44 8.26 17.63
N ALA A 256 4.10 8.31 18.79
CA ALA A 256 5.54 8.17 18.86
C ALA A 256 5.99 6.77 18.35
N PRO A 257 7.19 6.66 17.74
CA PRO A 257 7.70 5.37 17.27
C PRO A 257 7.74 4.34 18.42
N GLN A 258 6.98 3.26 18.26
CA GLN A 258 7.05 2.12 19.18
C GLN A 258 7.84 1.01 18.49
N LEU A 259 9.09 0.83 18.93
CA LEU A 259 9.86 -0.35 18.52
C LEU A 259 9.21 -1.60 19.12
N PRO A 260 9.05 -2.69 18.37
CA PRO A 260 8.56 -3.94 18.91
C PRO A 260 9.46 -4.38 20.08
N GLN A 261 8.88 -4.61 21.27
CA GLN A 261 9.61 -5.25 22.35
C GLN A 261 9.88 -6.69 21.96
N VAL A 262 11.11 -6.98 21.58
CA VAL A 262 11.59 -8.37 21.42
C VAL A 262 11.54 -9.00 22.82
N ARG A 263 10.52 -9.84 23.09
CA ARG A 263 10.54 -10.70 24.28
C ARG A 263 11.75 -11.61 24.15
N SER A 264 12.75 -11.36 24.97
CA SER A 264 13.86 -12.28 25.14
C SER A 264 13.29 -13.64 25.55
N ALA A 265 13.58 -14.67 24.75
CA ALA A 265 13.28 -16.04 25.13
C ALA A 265 13.93 -16.31 26.49
N GLN A 266 13.09 -16.49 27.51
CA GLN A 266 13.57 -16.97 28.80
C GLN A 266 14.13 -18.38 28.58
N SER A 267 15.43 -18.50 28.81
CA SER A 267 16.11 -19.80 28.94
C SER A 267 15.34 -20.66 29.94
N VAL A 268 14.76 -21.74 29.44
CA VAL A 268 14.28 -22.82 30.29
C VAL A 268 15.51 -23.56 30.79
N GLU A 269 16.01 -23.16 31.97
CA GLU A 269 16.92 -24.00 32.72
C GLU A 269 16.15 -25.22 33.24
N ASN A 270 16.57 -26.38 32.75
CA ASN A 270 16.15 -27.69 33.25
C ASN A 270 16.55 -27.85 34.74
N ARG A 271 15.61 -28.23 35.55
CA ARG A 271 15.86 -29.01 36.78
C ARG A 271 15.31 -30.41 36.60
#